data_8d8d417ec43726d8de0bf5b0d9751af2
#
_entry.id   8d8d417ec43726d8de0bf5b0d9751af2
#
_cell.length_a   1.000
_cell.length_b   1.000
_cell.length_c   1.000
_cell.angle_alpha   90.00
_cell.angle_beta   90.00
_cell.angle_gamma   90.00
#
_symmetry.space_group_name_H-M   'P 1'
#
loop_
_entity.id
_entity.type
_entity.pdbx_description
1 polymer ?
#
loop_
_entity_poly.entity_id
_entity_poly.type
_entity_poly.pdbx_seq_one_letter_code
_entity_poly.pdbx_strand_id
1 'polypeptide(L)'
;MRIIAKRICPVRSNNPANAMDYPNWRIGEWQADLPHGRVDNVYIHWSAHDYHSVFPAYHFCVALNDANEIIVVNTHDVRENMRSVYDAPEEPYAQHTRKRNSFALGIAVMGMQDSKPDDFGPYPLTEELIDALCLVGAKLAAHYHVPVDPEHIMTHAEAAVRDGYFGTRPEQRWDIARLKPDRRRLVPQDAFTAGNELRRRIQANMPALS
;
A
#
# COMPACT_ATOMS: atom_id res chain seq x y z
N MET A 1 29.67 -4.46 -12.05
CA MET A 1 29.25 -5.63 -11.26
C MET A 1 27.76 -5.83 -11.51
N ARG A 2 27.36 -6.84 -12.32
CA ARG A 2 25.95 -7.06 -12.67
C ARG A 2 25.25 -7.68 -11.47
N ILE A 3 24.33 -6.95 -10.85
CA ILE A 3 23.40 -7.49 -9.86
C ILE A 3 22.40 -8.33 -10.64
N ILE A 4 22.51 -9.65 -10.49
CA ILE A 4 21.54 -10.60 -11.04
C ILE A 4 20.25 -10.40 -10.24
N ALA A 5 19.25 -9.79 -10.87
CA ALA A 5 17.91 -9.75 -10.31
C ALA A 5 17.45 -11.20 -10.04
N LYS A 6 17.34 -11.58 -8.77
CA LYS A 6 16.65 -12.82 -8.39
C LYS A 6 15.26 -12.76 -9.00
N ARG A 7 14.94 -13.70 -9.88
CA ARG A 7 13.56 -13.89 -10.36
C ARG A 7 12.68 -14.08 -9.14
N ILE A 8 11.76 -13.14 -8.94
CA ILE A 8 10.68 -13.30 -7.96
C ILE A 8 9.86 -14.49 -8.45
N CYS A 9 9.88 -15.58 -7.72
CA CYS A 9 9.00 -16.71 -8.00
C CYS A 9 7.59 -16.29 -7.59
N PRO A 10 6.56 -16.37 -8.45
CA PRO A 10 5.22 -16.03 -8.07
C PRO A 10 4.68 -17.11 -7.12
N VAL A 11 4.86 -16.91 -5.83
CA VAL A 11 4.16 -17.72 -4.84
C VAL A 11 2.73 -17.15 -4.76
N ARG A 12 1.78 -17.84 -5.37
CA ARG A 12 0.34 -17.66 -5.09
C ARG A 12 0.06 -18.17 -3.67
N SER A 13 0.52 -17.46 -2.68
CA SER A 13 0.26 -17.75 -1.28
C SER A 13 -0.54 -16.59 -0.71
N ASN A 14 -1.76 -16.86 -0.26
CA ASN A 14 -2.55 -15.94 0.55
C ASN A 14 -2.03 -15.89 2.01
N ASN A 15 -0.85 -16.43 2.27
CA ASN A 15 -0.22 -16.43 3.58
C ASN A 15 0.80 -15.30 3.69
N PRO A 16 0.91 -14.67 4.86
CA PRO A 16 1.98 -13.72 5.13
C PRO A 16 3.34 -14.42 5.03
N ALA A 17 4.34 -13.71 4.55
CA ALA A 17 5.71 -14.17 4.44
C ALA A 17 6.65 -13.21 5.17
N ASN A 18 7.84 -13.68 5.56
CA ASN A 18 8.83 -12.80 6.17
C ASN A 18 9.26 -11.70 5.19
N ALA A 19 9.30 -10.46 5.64
CA ALA A 19 9.70 -9.30 4.84
C ALA A 19 11.10 -9.49 4.23
N MET A 20 12.00 -10.19 4.91
CA MET A 20 13.37 -10.44 4.47
C MET A 20 13.48 -11.48 3.35
N ASP A 21 12.43 -12.21 3.03
CA ASP A 21 12.40 -13.17 1.90
C ASP A 21 12.25 -12.48 0.54
N TYR A 22 11.94 -11.18 0.53
CA TYR A 22 11.72 -10.36 -0.66
C TYR A 22 12.84 -9.33 -0.85
N PRO A 23 12.99 -8.76 -2.07
CA PRO A 23 13.82 -7.58 -2.29
C PRO A 23 13.36 -6.45 -1.36
N ASN A 24 14.28 -5.92 -0.57
CA ASN A 24 13.97 -4.89 0.40
C ASN A 24 15.12 -3.87 0.53
N TRP A 25 14.79 -2.68 1.01
CA TRP A 25 15.69 -1.54 1.17
C TRP A 25 15.31 -0.76 2.42
N ARG A 26 16.27 -0.21 3.14
CA ARG A 26 15.98 0.80 4.15
C ARG A 26 15.26 1.98 3.49
N ILE A 27 14.31 2.59 4.18
CA ILE A 27 13.47 3.64 3.59
C ILE A 27 14.29 4.80 3.00
N GLY A 28 15.40 5.19 3.64
CA GLY A 28 16.30 6.24 3.15
C GLY A 28 17.15 5.85 1.94
N GLU A 29 17.36 4.55 1.72
CA GLU A 29 18.18 4.00 0.64
C GLU A 29 17.32 3.55 -0.56
N TRP A 30 16.00 3.51 -0.39
CA TRP A 30 15.10 3.05 -1.44
C TRP A 30 15.12 3.99 -2.64
N GLN A 31 15.84 3.57 -3.65
CA GLN A 31 15.84 4.16 -5.00
C GLN A 31 15.26 3.09 -5.92
N ALA A 32 13.95 3.14 -6.09
CA ALA A 32 13.29 2.18 -6.95
C ALA A 32 13.74 2.39 -8.40
N ASP A 33 14.37 1.37 -8.98
CA ASP A 33 14.50 1.26 -10.44
C ASP A 33 13.13 0.85 -10.98
N LEU A 34 12.25 1.84 -11.09
CA LEU A 34 10.86 1.64 -11.49
C LEU A 34 10.78 1.61 -13.01
N PRO A 35 10.17 0.56 -13.60
CA PRO A 35 10.00 0.48 -15.03
C PRO A 35 9.05 1.56 -15.54
N HIS A 36 9.27 2.04 -16.75
CA HIS A 36 8.31 2.90 -17.43
C HIS A 36 7.04 2.13 -17.78
N GLY A 37 5.90 2.80 -17.72
CA GLY A 37 4.61 2.24 -18.05
C GLY A 37 3.47 3.10 -17.56
N ARG A 38 2.24 2.71 -17.90
CA ARG A 38 1.04 3.42 -17.48
C ARG A 38 0.63 2.99 -16.07
N VAL A 39 0.53 3.97 -15.17
CA VAL A 39 -0.10 3.83 -13.85
C VAL A 39 -1.05 4.99 -13.67
N ASP A 40 -2.32 4.70 -13.48
CA ASP A 40 -3.37 5.71 -13.32
C ASP A 40 -3.68 5.97 -11.85
N ASN A 41 -3.55 4.94 -10.98
CA ASN A 41 -3.94 5.03 -9.59
C ASN A 41 -2.90 4.41 -8.64
N VAL A 42 -2.86 4.93 -7.41
CA VAL A 42 -2.19 4.31 -6.26
C VAL A 42 -3.21 4.08 -5.16
N TYR A 43 -3.31 2.83 -4.69
CA TYR A 43 -4.18 2.46 -3.57
C TYR A 43 -3.36 2.18 -2.32
N ILE A 44 -3.78 2.76 -1.20
CA ILE A 44 -3.07 2.73 0.07
C ILE A 44 -3.81 1.81 1.05
N HIS A 45 -3.04 0.89 1.68
CA HIS A 45 -3.56 -0.16 2.55
C HIS A 45 -2.80 -0.25 3.86
N TRP A 46 -3.34 -1.01 4.81
CA TRP A 46 -2.58 -1.72 5.83
C TRP A 46 -2.72 -3.24 5.63
N SER A 47 -1.81 -4.03 6.24
CA SER A 47 -1.79 -5.48 6.02
C SER A 47 -2.76 -6.27 6.90
N ALA A 48 -3.20 -5.71 8.03
CA ALA A 48 -3.87 -6.42 9.12
C ALA A 48 -3.04 -7.57 9.73
N HIS A 49 -1.70 -7.46 9.69
CA HIS A 49 -0.73 -8.38 10.27
C HIS A 49 0.22 -7.65 11.23
N ASP A 50 1.29 -8.34 11.69
CA ASP A 50 2.39 -7.71 12.43
C ASP A 50 3.25 -6.81 11.54
N TYR A 51 4.30 -6.19 12.10
CA TYR A 51 5.17 -5.27 11.35
C TYR A 51 6.22 -5.96 10.46
N HIS A 52 6.50 -7.25 10.68
CA HIS A 52 7.59 -8.00 10.03
C HIS A 52 7.11 -8.90 8.90
N SER A 53 5.82 -9.20 8.88
CA SER A 53 5.19 -10.08 7.88
C SER A 53 4.59 -9.28 6.75
N VAL A 54 5.07 -9.48 5.52
CA VAL A 54 4.50 -8.86 4.33
C VAL A 54 3.43 -9.74 3.72
N PHE A 55 2.47 -9.12 3.07
CA PHE A 55 1.41 -9.80 2.35
C PHE A 55 1.61 -9.61 0.85
N PRO A 56 1.79 -10.72 0.07
CA PRO A 56 2.06 -10.62 -1.35
C PRO A 56 0.78 -10.32 -2.17
N ALA A 57 0.05 -9.27 -1.77
CA ALA A 57 -1.08 -8.72 -2.50
C ALA A 57 -0.84 -7.28 -2.95
N TYR A 58 0.28 -6.69 -2.52
CA TYR A 58 0.66 -5.31 -2.81
C TYR A 58 1.95 -5.27 -3.62
N HIS A 59 2.23 -4.17 -4.31
CA HIS A 59 3.52 -4.00 -5.00
C HIS A 59 4.63 -3.63 -4.02
N PHE A 60 4.35 -2.72 -3.11
CA PHE A 60 5.30 -2.28 -2.10
C PHE A 60 4.68 -2.34 -0.70
N CYS A 61 5.46 -2.86 0.24
CA CYS A 61 5.10 -2.92 1.64
C CYS A 61 6.11 -2.12 2.47
N VAL A 62 5.62 -1.27 3.37
CA VAL A 62 6.42 -0.62 4.40
C VAL A 62 6.36 -1.50 5.63
N ALA A 63 7.48 -2.08 6.03
CA ALA A 63 7.60 -3.08 7.10
C ALA A 63 8.77 -2.75 8.04
N LEU A 64 8.93 -3.53 9.08
CA LEU A 64 10.14 -3.52 9.91
C LEU A 64 10.99 -4.76 9.58
N ASN A 65 12.33 -4.58 9.54
CA ASN A 65 13.28 -5.70 9.50
C ASN A 65 13.53 -6.26 10.90
N ASP A 66 14.36 -7.30 11.01
CA ASP A 66 14.71 -7.94 12.29
C ASP A 66 15.39 -7.00 13.30
N ALA A 67 15.94 -5.88 12.83
CA ALA A 67 16.52 -4.82 13.66
C ALA A 67 15.52 -3.71 14.04
N ASN A 68 14.23 -3.88 13.71
CA ASN A 68 13.17 -2.87 13.86
C ASN A 68 13.42 -1.57 13.06
N GLU A 69 14.18 -1.65 11.97
CA GLU A 69 14.35 -0.52 11.06
C GLU A 69 13.26 -0.56 9.98
N ILE A 70 12.78 0.61 9.56
CA ILE A 70 11.77 0.72 8.51
C ILE A 70 12.40 0.39 7.15
N ILE A 71 11.79 -0.58 6.47
CA ILE A 71 12.17 -1.02 5.13
C ILE A 71 10.99 -0.92 4.16
N VAL A 72 11.33 -0.76 2.89
CA VAL A 72 10.39 -0.93 1.77
C VAL A 72 10.65 -2.29 1.14
N VAL A 73 9.63 -3.09 1.02
CA VAL A 73 9.69 -4.45 0.47
C VAL A 73 8.93 -4.48 -0.85
N ASN A 74 9.52 -5.02 -1.91
CA ASN A 74 8.84 -5.23 -3.18
C ASN A 74 8.36 -6.68 -3.29
N THR A 75 7.05 -6.90 -3.32
CA THR A 75 6.44 -8.23 -3.36
C THR A 75 5.88 -8.63 -4.73
N HIS A 76 5.61 -7.65 -5.59
CA HIS A 76 5.14 -7.85 -6.96
C HIS A 76 5.87 -6.95 -7.96
N ASP A 77 6.12 -7.46 -9.16
CA ASP A 77 6.59 -6.60 -10.25
C ASP A 77 5.48 -5.60 -10.62
N VAL A 78 5.83 -4.32 -10.64
CA VAL A 78 4.88 -3.25 -10.96
C VAL A 78 4.26 -3.40 -12.36
N ARG A 79 4.97 -4.07 -13.30
CA ARG A 79 4.48 -4.34 -14.66
C ARG A 79 3.24 -5.22 -14.68
N GLU A 80 3.06 -6.05 -13.66
CA GLU A 80 1.92 -6.97 -13.57
C GLU A 80 0.57 -6.24 -13.59
N ASN A 81 0.52 -5.03 -13.03
CA ASN A 81 -0.69 -4.20 -13.01
C ASN A 81 -0.68 -3.02 -13.99
N MET A 82 0.38 -2.85 -14.81
CA MET A 82 0.43 -1.81 -15.86
C MET A 82 -0.40 -2.16 -17.10
N ARG A 83 -1.42 -2.98 -16.93
CA ARG A 83 -2.31 -3.50 -17.96
C ARG A 83 -3.73 -3.64 -17.44
N SER A 84 -4.67 -3.95 -18.30
CA SER A 84 -5.97 -4.45 -17.87
C SER A 84 -5.79 -5.89 -17.36
N VAL A 85 -5.88 -6.08 -16.04
CA VAL A 85 -5.72 -7.41 -15.40
C VAL A 85 -6.89 -8.35 -15.72
N TYR A 86 -8.00 -7.82 -16.22
CA TYR A 86 -9.19 -8.60 -16.54
C TYR A 86 -9.17 -9.16 -17.96
N ASP A 87 -8.27 -8.66 -18.84
CA ASP A 87 -8.11 -9.14 -20.22
C ASP A 87 -7.27 -10.43 -20.27
N ALA A 88 -6.42 -10.68 -19.26
CA ALA A 88 -5.63 -11.90 -19.08
C ALA A 88 -5.57 -12.25 -17.59
N PRO A 89 -6.67 -12.74 -16.98
CA PRO A 89 -6.78 -12.97 -15.54
C PRO A 89 -5.93 -14.15 -15.04
N GLU A 90 -5.43 -15.00 -15.94
CA GLU A 90 -4.51 -16.10 -15.63
C GLU A 90 -3.06 -15.63 -15.39
N GLU A 91 -2.69 -14.45 -15.89
CA GLU A 91 -1.39 -13.87 -15.65
C GLU A 91 -1.30 -13.29 -14.21
N PRO A 92 -0.13 -13.39 -13.57
CA PRO A 92 0.04 -12.85 -12.22
C PRO A 92 -0.24 -11.35 -12.17
N TYR A 93 -0.85 -10.89 -11.09
CA TYR A 93 -0.99 -9.47 -10.76
C TYR A 93 -1.22 -9.29 -9.26
N ALA A 94 -0.87 -8.12 -8.73
CA ALA A 94 -1.13 -7.77 -7.34
C ALA A 94 -2.62 -7.49 -7.14
N GLN A 95 -3.27 -8.30 -6.28
CA GLN A 95 -4.72 -8.25 -6.02
C GLN A 95 -5.02 -7.42 -4.76
N HIS A 96 -4.80 -6.12 -4.82
CA HIS A 96 -4.90 -5.25 -3.64
C HIS A 96 -6.27 -4.58 -3.44
N THR A 97 -6.97 -4.23 -4.53
CA THR A 97 -8.23 -3.48 -4.42
C THR A 97 -9.29 -4.10 -5.33
N ARG A 98 -10.45 -4.43 -4.74
CA ARG A 98 -11.55 -5.08 -5.46
C ARG A 98 -11.95 -4.29 -6.72
N LYS A 99 -11.86 -4.92 -7.90
CA LYS A 99 -12.19 -4.37 -9.23
C LYS A 99 -11.41 -3.12 -9.64
N ARG A 100 -10.26 -2.82 -8.99
CA ARG A 100 -9.47 -1.60 -9.23
C ARG A 100 -7.99 -1.87 -9.40
N ASN A 101 -7.62 -3.07 -9.89
CA ASN A 101 -6.22 -3.48 -10.00
C ASN A 101 -5.58 -3.14 -11.36
N SER A 102 -6.37 -2.85 -12.41
CA SER A 102 -5.85 -2.47 -13.74
C SER A 102 -5.22 -1.08 -13.70
N PHE A 103 -4.00 -0.95 -14.26
CA PHE A 103 -3.23 0.30 -14.29
C PHE A 103 -3.07 0.95 -12.91
N ALA A 104 -2.95 0.12 -11.86
CA ALA A 104 -2.97 0.59 -10.48
C ALA A 104 -1.91 -0.10 -9.63
N LEU A 105 -1.24 0.66 -8.76
CA LEU A 105 -0.31 0.14 -7.78
C LEU A 105 -0.96 0.10 -6.39
N GLY A 106 -0.75 -1.00 -5.67
CA GLY A 106 -1.08 -1.12 -4.26
C GLY A 106 0.17 -0.95 -3.41
N ILE A 107 0.08 -0.08 -2.41
CA ILE A 107 1.10 0.07 -1.37
C ILE A 107 0.47 -0.19 -0.01
N ALA A 108 1.20 -0.82 0.89
CA ALA A 108 0.66 -1.13 2.22
C ALA A 108 1.67 -0.84 3.32
N VAL A 109 1.19 -0.37 4.46
CA VAL A 109 1.96 -0.40 5.71
C VAL A 109 1.65 -1.70 6.46
N MET A 110 2.68 -2.37 6.93
CA MET A 110 2.53 -3.56 7.75
C MET A 110 2.12 -3.16 9.17
N GLY A 111 1.18 -3.90 9.74
CA GLY A 111 0.57 -3.61 11.02
C GLY A 111 -0.93 -3.85 11.04
N MET A 112 -1.58 -3.41 12.11
CA MET A 112 -3.03 -3.44 12.32
C MET A 112 -3.61 -4.85 12.54
N GLN A 113 -2.78 -5.81 12.98
CA GLN A 113 -3.27 -7.12 13.39
C GLN A 113 -4.32 -6.98 14.51
N ASP A 114 -5.42 -7.72 14.38
CA ASP A 114 -6.55 -7.73 15.33
C ASP A 114 -7.17 -6.36 15.62
N SER A 115 -6.98 -5.39 14.71
CA SER A 115 -7.43 -4.00 14.88
C SER A 115 -8.96 -3.86 14.80
N LYS A 116 -9.45 -2.88 15.57
CA LYS A 116 -10.83 -2.36 15.54
C LYS A 116 -10.80 -0.85 15.39
N PRO A 117 -11.90 -0.20 14.97
CA PRO A 117 -11.91 1.25 14.81
C PRO A 117 -11.60 2.06 16.08
N ASP A 118 -11.82 1.49 17.26
CA ASP A 118 -11.56 2.08 18.58
C ASP A 118 -10.32 1.53 19.28
N ASP A 119 -9.69 0.49 18.71
CA ASP A 119 -8.46 -0.12 19.23
C ASP A 119 -7.63 -0.70 18.06
N PHE A 120 -6.45 -0.16 17.82
CA PHE A 120 -5.60 -0.60 16.71
C PHE A 120 -4.77 -1.87 17.02
N GLY A 121 -5.06 -2.54 18.16
CA GLY A 121 -4.45 -3.82 18.52
C GLY A 121 -2.96 -3.71 18.86
N PRO A 122 -2.23 -4.85 18.83
CA PRO A 122 -0.84 -4.92 19.26
C PRO A 122 0.18 -4.30 18.30
N TYR A 123 -0.22 -4.05 17.04
CA TYR A 123 0.63 -3.50 15.99
C TYR A 123 -0.01 -2.26 15.35
N PRO A 124 -0.22 -1.15 16.11
CA PRO A 124 -0.90 0.03 15.61
C PRO A 124 -0.07 0.76 14.55
N LEU A 125 -0.73 1.58 13.73
CA LEU A 125 -0.01 2.52 12.86
C LEU A 125 0.77 3.51 13.71
N THR A 126 2.08 3.65 13.46
CA THR A 126 2.92 4.69 14.05
C THR A 126 3.10 5.86 13.06
N GLU A 127 3.42 7.03 13.56
CA GLU A 127 3.66 8.20 12.70
C GLU A 127 4.82 7.94 11.73
N GLU A 128 5.89 7.25 12.18
CA GLU A 128 7.05 6.92 11.36
C GLU A 128 6.68 5.98 10.20
N LEU A 129 5.84 4.97 10.46
CA LEU A 129 5.36 4.06 9.43
C LEU A 129 4.43 4.76 8.43
N ILE A 130 3.58 5.68 8.92
CA ILE A 130 2.70 6.49 8.07
C ILE A 130 3.55 7.43 7.19
N ASP A 131 4.56 8.09 7.75
CA ASP A 131 5.44 8.99 7.00
C ASP A 131 6.25 8.21 5.94
N ALA A 132 6.75 7.02 6.28
CA ALA A 132 7.42 6.14 5.32
C ALA A 132 6.47 5.70 4.18
N LEU A 133 5.24 5.33 4.49
CA LEU A 133 4.20 5.00 3.50
C LEU A 133 3.92 6.19 2.57
N CYS A 134 3.82 7.41 3.12
CA CYS A 134 3.61 8.63 2.34
C CYS A 134 4.82 8.96 1.44
N LEU A 135 6.05 8.69 1.91
CA LEU A 135 7.25 8.85 1.08
C LEU A 135 7.25 7.87 -0.10
N VAL A 136 6.85 6.61 0.12
CA VAL A 136 6.69 5.62 -0.96
C VAL A 136 5.64 6.12 -1.96
N GLY A 137 4.48 6.56 -1.47
CA GLY A 137 3.41 7.12 -2.31
C GLY A 137 3.87 8.32 -3.14
N ALA A 138 4.64 9.23 -2.55
CA ALA A 138 5.17 10.41 -3.25
C ALA A 138 6.16 10.03 -4.36
N LYS A 139 7.08 9.09 -4.10
CA LYS A 139 8.04 8.61 -5.12
C LYS A 139 7.33 7.94 -6.29
N LEU A 140 6.31 7.12 -6.03
CA LEU A 140 5.51 6.48 -7.09
C LEU A 140 4.70 7.52 -7.87
N ALA A 141 4.03 8.45 -7.18
CA ALA A 141 3.27 9.53 -7.81
C ALA A 141 4.15 10.39 -8.73
N ALA A 142 5.35 10.76 -8.26
CA ALA A 142 6.31 11.53 -9.06
C ALA A 142 6.80 10.76 -10.30
N HIS A 143 7.18 9.49 -10.12
CA HIS A 143 7.73 8.67 -11.21
C HIS A 143 6.71 8.41 -12.32
N TYR A 144 5.45 8.09 -11.95
CA TYR A 144 4.38 7.76 -12.90
C TYR A 144 3.49 8.95 -13.27
N HIS A 145 3.79 10.15 -12.76
CA HIS A 145 2.99 11.36 -12.97
C HIS A 145 1.53 11.19 -12.52
N VAL A 146 1.30 10.41 -11.45
CA VAL A 146 -0.03 10.23 -10.88
C VAL A 146 -0.42 11.48 -10.08
N PRO A 147 -1.56 12.12 -10.37
CA PRO A 147 -2.01 13.28 -9.60
C PRO A 147 -2.26 12.94 -8.12
N VAL A 148 -1.84 13.84 -7.22
CA VAL A 148 -2.09 13.66 -5.78
C VAL A 148 -3.46 14.25 -5.43
N ASP A 149 -4.51 13.56 -5.83
CA ASP A 149 -5.90 13.92 -5.60
C ASP A 149 -6.78 12.72 -5.22
N PRO A 150 -8.04 12.93 -4.81
CA PRO A 150 -8.93 11.84 -4.36
C PRO A 150 -9.36 10.87 -5.46
N GLU A 151 -9.13 11.17 -6.75
CA GLU A 151 -9.49 10.27 -7.86
C GLU A 151 -8.35 9.29 -8.19
N HIS A 152 -7.10 9.68 -7.91
CA HIS A 152 -5.92 8.94 -8.34
C HIS A 152 -5.16 8.28 -7.18
N ILE A 153 -5.12 8.90 -5.98
CA ILE A 153 -4.51 8.32 -4.78
C ILE A 153 -5.57 8.15 -3.71
N MET A 154 -5.96 6.91 -3.45
CA MET A 154 -7.05 6.56 -2.53
C MET A 154 -6.59 5.56 -1.46
N THR A 155 -7.17 5.64 -0.28
CA THR A 155 -7.15 4.50 0.64
C THR A 155 -8.11 3.41 0.16
N HIS A 156 -7.89 2.16 0.56
CA HIS A 156 -8.87 1.10 0.28
C HIS A 156 -10.23 1.41 0.87
N ALA A 157 -10.26 2.06 2.04
CA ALA A 157 -11.52 2.51 2.64
C ALA A 157 -12.28 3.51 1.77
N GLU A 158 -11.60 4.48 1.13
CA GLU A 158 -12.24 5.40 0.18
C GLU A 158 -12.79 4.67 -1.03
N ALA A 159 -12.01 3.74 -1.60
CA ALA A 159 -12.48 2.87 -2.69
C ALA A 159 -13.69 2.04 -2.26
N ALA A 160 -13.66 1.48 -1.04
CA ALA A 160 -14.77 0.70 -0.50
C ALA A 160 -16.04 1.53 -0.28
N VAL A 161 -15.91 2.80 0.13
CA VAL A 161 -17.07 3.72 0.22
C VAL A 161 -17.67 3.96 -1.17
N ARG A 162 -16.82 4.24 -2.17
CA ARG A 162 -17.27 4.51 -3.55
C ARG A 162 -17.96 3.31 -4.18
N ASP A 163 -17.47 2.09 -3.87
CA ASP A 163 -17.95 0.84 -4.47
C ASP A 163 -18.96 0.07 -3.59
N GLY A 164 -19.37 0.65 -2.45
CA GLY A 164 -20.47 0.13 -1.61
C GLY A 164 -20.12 -1.07 -0.74
N TYR A 165 -18.81 -1.27 -0.39
CA TYR A 165 -18.40 -2.35 0.52
C TYR A 165 -17.59 -1.85 1.75
N PHE A 166 -17.79 -0.59 2.14
CA PHE A 166 -17.15 0.00 3.33
C PHE A 166 -17.70 -0.58 4.64
N GLY A 167 -16.82 -0.90 5.58
CA GLY A 167 -17.17 -1.32 6.94
C GLY A 167 -16.22 -2.37 7.51
N THR A 168 -16.59 -2.95 8.66
CA THR A 168 -15.75 -3.84 9.47
C THR A 168 -16.11 -5.32 9.36
N ARG A 169 -17.14 -5.70 8.58
CA ARG A 169 -17.48 -7.12 8.35
C ARG A 169 -16.43 -7.78 7.44
N PRO A 170 -16.29 -9.11 7.43
CA PRO A 170 -15.24 -9.81 6.66
C PRO A 170 -15.19 -9.46 5.17
N GLU A 171 -16.37 -9.22 4.55
CA GLU A 171 -16.51 -8.86 3.14
C GLU A 171 -16.34 -7.35 2.86
N GLN A 172 -16.24 -6.54 3.92
CA GLN A 172 -16.09 -5.09 3.87
C GLN A 172 -14.63 -4.69 4.10
N ARG A 173 -14.33 -3.42 3.82
CA ARG A 173 -12.98 -2.85 4.03
C ARG A 173 -13.08 -1.49 4.69
N TRP A 174 -12.13 -1.22 5.60
CA TRP A 174 -11.98 0.06 6.28
C TRP A 174 -10.50 0.50 6.38
N ASP A 175 -9.62 -0.17 5.66
CA ASP A 175 -8.20 0.16 5.55
C ASP A 175 -7.96 1.24 4.46
N ILE A 176 -7.51 2.40 4.72
CA ILE A 176 -7.23 3.13 5.97
C ILE A 176 -8.34 4.15 6.15
N ALA A 177 -9.29 3.89 7.04
CA ALA A 177 -10.35 4.87 7.33
C ALA A 177 -9.96 5.81 8.48
N ARG A 178 -9.01 5.41 9.32
CA ARG A 178 -8.52 6.19 10.45
C ARG A 178 -7.02 6.04 10.59
N LEU A 179 -6.35 7.09 11.04
CA LEU A 179 -4.92 7.07 11.38
C LEU A 179 -4.67 6.91 12.89
N LYS A 180 -5.72 7.06 13.70
CA LYS A 180 -5.71 6.86 15.16
C LYS A 180 -7.02 6.20 15.59
N PRO A 181 -7.01 5.38 16.67
CA PRO A 181 -8.24 4.78 17.18
C PRO A 181 -9.22 5.84 17.70
N ASP A 182 -10.50 5.61 17.49
CA ASP A 182 -11.55 6.53 17.92
C ASP A 182 -12.80 5.74 18.31
N ARG A 183 -13.35 6.01 19.51
CA ARG A 183 -14.56 5.35 20.04
C ARG A 183 -15.84 5.72 19.32
N ARG A 184 -15.86 6.80 18.52
CA ARG A 184 -17.00 7.11 17.67
C ARG A 184 -17.27 5.99 16.69
N ARG A 185 -18.54 5.80 16.34
CA ARG A 185 -18.90 4.86 15.26
C ARG A 185 -18.13 5.20 13.99
N LEU A 186 -17.58 4.17 13.34
CA LEU A 186 -16.95 4.30 12.02
C LEU A 186 -18.01 4.73 10.99
N VAL A 187 -17.70 5.79 10.23
CA VAL A 187 -18.57 6.34 9.18
C VAL A 187 -17.77 6.58 7.90
N PRO A 188 -18.42 6.62 6.71
CA PRO A 188 -17.75 6.85 5.43
C PRO A 188 -16.86 8.09 5.40
N GLN A 189 -17.23 9.16 6.10
CA GLN A 189 -16.45 10.39 6.20
C GLN A 189 -15.07 10.19 6.83
N ASP A 190 -14.90 9.21 7.72
CA ASP A 190 -13.61 8.89 8.33
C ASP A 190 -12.58 8.50 7.25
N ALA A 191 -12.99 7.71 6.23
CA ALA A 191 -12.13 7.30 5.12
C ALA A 191 -11.60 8.50 4.32
N PHE A 192 -12.47 9.44 3.98
CA PHE A 192 -12.07 10.66 3.25
C PHE A 192 -11.18 11.56 4.09
N THR A 193 -11.42 11.64 5.40
CA THR A 193 -10.58 12.41 6.32
C THR A 193 -9.17 11.84 6.38
N ALA A 194 -9.04 10.52 6.55
CA ALA A 194 -7.74 9.85 6.55
C ALA A 194 -7.04 9.96 5.19
N GLY A 195 -7.77 9.73 4.09
CA GLY A 195 -7.23 9.84 2.73
C GLY A 195 -6.72 11.25 2.42
N ASN A 196 -7.43 12.30 2.83
CA ASN A 196 -6.99 13.68 2.65
C ASN A 196 -5.70 13.97 3.43
N GLU A 197 -5.57 13.48 4.66
CA GLU A 197 -4.35 13.65 5.45
C GLU A 197 -3.17 12.91 4.82
N LEU A 198 -3.35 11.69 4.33
CA LEU A 198 -2.30 10.95 3.63
C LEU A 198 -1.88 11.67 2.33
N ARG A 199 -2.82 12.15 1.52
CA ARG A 199 -2.51 12.94 0.31
C ARG A 199 -1.76 14.23 0.64
N ARG A 200 -2.13 14.92 1.72
CA ARG A 200 -1.39 16.11 2.18
C ARG A 200 0.07 15.77 2.51
N ARG A 201 0.32 14.66 3.21
CA ARG A 201 1.69 14.19 3.53
C ARG A 201 2.43 13.73 2.26
N ILE A 202 1.77 13.03 1.35
CA ILE A 202 2.33 12.63 0.06
C ILE A 202 2.74 13.88 -0.74
N GLN A 203 1.86 14.87 -0.85
CA GLN A 203 2.15 16.13 -1.55
C GLN A 203 3.35 16.87 -0.95
N ALA A 204 3.50 16.86 0.37
CA ALA A 204 4.62 17.48 1.07
C ALA A 204 5.96 16.77 0.81
N ASN A 205 5.93 15.50 0.42
CA ASN A 205 7.10 14.67 0.06
C ASN A 205 7.37 14.64 -1.46
N MET A 206 6.55 15.29 -2.28
CA MET A 206 6.80 15.37 -3.72
C MET A 206 8.10 16.17 -3.99
N PRO A 207 8.94 15.73 -4.95
CA PRO A 207 10.08 16.52 -5.35
C PRO A 207 9.63 17.90 -5.86
N ALA A 208 10.41 18.94 -5.56
CA ALA A 208 10.15 20.27 -6.11
C ALA A 208 10.11 20.17 -7.65
N LEU A 209 9.12 20.82 -8.26
CA LEU A 209 9.08 20.94 -9.72
C LEU A 209 10.30 21.74 -10.15
N SER A 210 11.21 21.06 -10.85
CA SER A 210 12.41 21.66 -11.44
C SER A 210 12.08 22.37 -12.76
#